data_eeec7770fe0a5c9dc6ec5e42529dc2ab
#
_entry.id   eeec7770fe0a5c9dc6ec5e42529dc2ab
#
_cell.length_a   1.000
_cell.length_b   1.000
_cell.length_c   1.000
_cell.angle_alpha   90.00
_cell.angle_beta   90.00
_cell.angle_gamma   90.00
#
_symmetry.space_group_name_H-M   'P 1'
#
loop_
_entity.id
_entity.type
_entity.pdbx_description
1 polymer ?
#
loop_
_entity_poly.entity_id
_entity_poly.type
_entity_poly.pdbx_seq_one_letter_code
_entity_poly.pdbx_strand_id
1 'polypeptide(L)'
;KAMICFCDMEIEQIAAATGLTHADATRAAAREASEPFMWQGDAPPLTTLTEILGETLEKFDLRLTQGGRFFHIVPPRDKAAAISALLSEQTPRPQSWVLGDGPNDVSMLLAADRGALIANDHVNTQRLLPADHNLYMSRASGPAGWHEAITAFLTAEFG
;
A
#
# COMPACT_ATOMS: atom_id res chain seq x y z
N LYS A 1 9.71 14.50 -23.11
CA LYS A 1 9.52 14.07 -21.71
C LYS A 1 9.19 12.58 -21.74
N ALA A 2 9.98 11.75 -21.08
CA ALA A 2 9.68 10.31 -20.99
C ALA A 2 8.68 10.01 -19.87
N MET A 3 8.63 10.82 -18.82
CA MET A 3 7.69 10.74 -17.70
C MET A 3 6.45 11.60 -17.99
N ILE A 4 5.27 11.01 -17.85
CA ILE A 4 3.97 11.67 -18.03
C ILE A 4 3.17 11.49 -16.74
N CYS A 5 2.97 12.57 -16.01
CA CYS A 5 2.24 12.57 -14.73
C CYS A 5 0.74 12.74 -14.95
N PHE A 6 -0.08 12.30 -13.99
CA PHE A 6 -1.53 12.51 -14.08
C PHE A 6 -1.88 14.00 -14.09
N CYS A 7 -1.12 14.83 -13.38
CA CYS A 7 -1.30 16.28 -13.41
C CYS A 7 -1.04 16.93 -14.79
N ASP A 8 -0.33 16.24 -15.70
CA ASP A 8 -0.06 16.65 -17.07
C ASP A 8 -1.10 16.09 -18.07
N MET A 9 -2.06 15.26 -17.63
CA MET A 9 -3.02 14.56 -18.46
C MET A 9 -4.42 15.18 -18.36
N GLU A 10 -5.13 15.17 -19.49
CA GLU A 10 -6.58 15.38 -19.51
C GLU A 10 -7.30 14.12 -18.96
N ILE A 11 -8.53 14.29 -18.47
CA ILE A 11 -9.30 13.19 -17.85
C ILE A 11 -9.49 12.01 -18.80
N GLU A 12 -9.70 12.29 -20.09
CA GLU A 12 -9.83 11.28 -21.15
C GLU A 12 -8.55 10.46 -21.31
N GLN A 13 -7.39 11.09 -21.17
CA GLN A 13 -6.10 10.39 -21.24
C GLN A 13 -5.89 9.51 -20.02
N ILE A 14 -6.28 9.96 -18.83
CA ILE A 14 -6.26 9.15 -17.60
C ILE A 14 -7.21 7.96 -17.76
N ALA A 15 -8.44 8.18 -18.22
CA ALA A 15 -9.41 7.11 -18.47
C ALA A 15 -8.87 6.06 -19.44
N ALA A 16 -8.27 6.49 -20.54
CA ALA A 16 -7.66 5.59 -21.53
C ALA A 16 -6.47 4.79 -20.96
N ALA A 17 -5.59 5.44 -20.19
CA ALA A 17 -4.42 4.81 -19.58
C ALA A 17 -4.78 3.80 -18.49
N THR A 18 -5.86 4.06 -17.74
CA THR A 18 -6.26 3.26 -16.56
C THR A 18 -7.35 2.23 -16.86
N GLY A 19 -8.19 2.47 -17.86
CA GLY A 19 -9.44 1.73 -18.11
C GLY A 19 -10.59 2.16 -17.21
N LEU A 20 -10.46 3.27 -16.49
CA LEU A 20 -11.50 3.81 -15.64
C LEU A 20 -12.62 4.50 -16.44
N THR A 21 -13.81 4.61 -15.86
CA THR A 21 -14.85 5.51 -16.37
C THR A 21 -14.39 6.96 -16.26
N HIS A 22 -14.98 7.85 -17.04
CA HIS A 22 -14.67 9.30 -16.96
C HIS A 22 -14.84 9.84 -15.53
N ALA A 23 -15.90 9.46 -14.83
CA ALA A 23 -16.15 9.86 -13.46
C ALA A 23 -15.08 9.34 -12.47
N ASP A 24 -14.61 8.09 -12.66
CA ASP A 24 -13.54 7.52 -11.86
C ASP A 24 -12.18 8.13 -12.19
N ALA A 25 -11.91 8.44 -13.46
CA ALA A 25 -10.70 9.14 -13.89
C ALA A 25 -10.64 10.56 -13.30
N THR A 26 -11.79 11.27 -13.24
CA THR A 26 -11.88 12.58 -12.57
C THR A 26 -11.52 12.46 -11.09
N ARG A 27 -12.03 11.43 -10.39
CA ARG A 27 -11.65 11.18 -8.99
C ARG A 27 -10.18 10.79 -8.85
N ALA A 28 -9.67 10.01 -9.80
CA ALA A 28 -8.25 9.62 -9.81
C ALA A 28 -7.31 10.79 -10.06
N ALA A 29 -7.74 11.80 -10.81
CA ALA A 29 -6.99 13.04 -11.03
C ALA A 29 -6.97 13.96 -9.80
N ALA A 30 -8.04 13.96 -9.00
CA ALA A 30 -8.18 14.79 -7.79
C ALA A 30 -7.39 14.24 -6.59
N ARG A 31 -6.15 13.82 -6.81
CA ARG A 31 -5.27 13.28 -5.75
C ARG A 31 -4.52 14.40 -5.04
N GLU A 32 -4.44 14.30 -3.72
CA GLU A 32 -3.71 15.27 -2.88
C GLU A 32 -2.44 14.65 -2.25
N ALA A 33 -2.33 13.33 -2.25
CA ALA A 33 -1.30 12.63 -1.46
C ALA A 33 -0.40 11.69 -2.29
N SER A 34 -0.56 11.65 -3.60
CA SER A 34 0.31 10.89 -4.49
C SER A 34 0.21 11.40 -5.91
N GLU A 35 1.32 11.38 -6.64
CA GLU A 35 1.34 11.69 -8.06
C GLU A 35 1.66 10.42 -8.86
N PRO A 36 0.67 9.80 -9.52
CA PRO A 36 0.91 8.71 -10.45
C PRO A 36 1.55 9.23 -11.73
N PHE A 37 2.47 8.45 -12.28
CA PHE A 37 3.00 8.70 -13.61
C PHE A 37 3.25 7.41 -14.38
N MET A 38 3.29 7.53 -15.68
CA MET A 38 3.72 6.48 -16.57
C MET A 38 4.97 6.88 -17.33
N TRP A 39 5.72 5.88 -17.79
CA TRP A 39 6.88 6.10 -18.63
C TRP A 39 6.50 5.89 -20.10
N GLN A 40 6.90 6.78 -20.97
CA GLN A 40 6.67 6.67 -22.40
C GLN A 40 7.76 5.78 -23.02
N GLY A 41 7.35 4.64 -23.58
CA GLY A 41 8.26 3.61 -24.08
C GLY A 41 8.66 2.61 -22.99
N ASP A 42 9.82 1.98 -23.15
CA ASP A 42 10.34 1.01 -22.18
C ASP A 42 10.75 1.71 -20.88
N ALA A 43 10.02 1.42 -19.81
CA ALA A 43 10.29 1.99 -18.50
C ALA A 43 11.59 1.42 -17.92
N PRO A 44 12.51 2.28 -17.42
CA PRO A 44 13.64 1.80 -16.64
C PRO A 44 13.19 1.04 -15.40
N PRO A 45 14.03 0.13 -14.87
CA PRO A 45 13.77 -0.49 -13.57
C PRO A 45 13.54 0.54 -12.47
N LEU A 46 12.73 0.21 -11.47
CA LEU A 46 12.44 1.09 -10.34
C LEU A 46 13.72 1.57 -9.64
N THR A 47 14.73 0.71 -9.51
CA THR A 47 16.04 1.04 -8.94
C THR A 47 16.72 2.18 -9.69
N THR A 48 16.77 2.10 -11.01
CA THR A 48 17.34 3.15 -11.87
C THR A 48 16.57 4.47 -11.77
N LEU A 49 15.24 4.41 -11.75
CA LEU A 49 14.42 5.60 -11.55
C LEU A 49 14.63 6.21 -10.15
N THR A 50 14.80 5.39 -9.13
CA THR A 50 15.11 5.84 -7.77
C THR A 50 16.49 6.51 -7.70
N GLU A 51 17.49 6.00 -8.42
CA GLU A 51 18.81 6.64 -8.52
C GLU A 51 18.74 8.00 -9.23
N ILE A 52 18.01 8.07 -10.35
CA ILE A 52 17.87 9.31 -11.14
C ILE A 52 17.11 10.40 -10.37
N LEU A 53 16.05 10.03 -9.66
CA LEU A 53 15.15 10.96 -8.97
C LEU A 53 15.50 11.14 -7.48
N GLY A 54 16.35 10.29 -6.91
CA GLY A 54 16.58 10.14 -5.47
C GLY A 54 16.89 11.45 -4.78
N GLU A 55 17.92 12.19 -5.21
CA GLU A 55 18.30 13.47 -4.61
C GLU A 55 17.15 14.49 -4.63
N THR A 56 16.37 14.51 -5.73
CA THR A 56 15.22 15.41 -5.85
C THR A 56 14.10 14.99 -4.92
N LEU A 57 13.79 13.69 -4.85
CA LEU A 57 12.73 13.18 -3.99
C LEU A 57 13.07 13.38 -2.51
N GLU A 58 14.31 13.12 -2.10
CA GLU A 58 14.78 13.34 -0.73
C GLU A 58 14.68 14.80 -0.30
N LYS A 59 15.02 15.72 -1.20
CA LYS A 59 14.92 17.16 -0.92
C LYS A 59 13.50 17.62 -0.57
N PHE A 60 12.48 16.93 -1.10
CA PHE A 60 11.07 17.22 -0.85
C PHE A 60 10.40 16.22 0.10
N ASP A 61 11.18 15.36 0.75
CA ASP A 61 10.67 14.28 1.60
C ASP A 61 9.62 13.42 0.87
N LEU A 62 9.97 12.97 -0.34
CA LEU A 62 9.15 12.15 -1.20
C LEU A 62 9.83 10.81 -1.50
N ARG A 63 9.04 9.81 -1.87
CA ARG A 63 9.50 8.49 -2.29
C ARG A 63 8.88 8.08 -3.61
N LEU A 64 9.63 7.28 -4.36
CA LEU A 64 9.15 6.60 -5.56
C LEU A 64 8.69 5.19 -5.17
N THR A 65 7.48 4.84 -5.60
CA THR A 65 6.94 3.49 -5.48
C THR A 65 6.40 3.03 -6.83
N GLN A 66 6.26 1.72 -7.00
CA GLN A 66 5.68 1.13 -8.22
C GLN A 66 4.44 0.34 -7.85
N GLY A 67 3.31 0.69 -8.48
CA GLY A 67 2.11 -0.13 -8.53
C GLY A 67 2.13 -1.04 -9.76
N GLY A 68 0.98 -1.62 -10.13
CA GLY A 68 0.92 -2.53 -11.28
C GLY A 68 1.38 -1.90 -12.60
N ARG A 69 0.77 -0.81 -13.03
CA ARG A 69 1.05 -0.14 -14.30
C ARG A 69 1.69 1.23 -14.18
N PHE A 70 1.65 1.84 -13.00
CA PHE A 70 2.08 3.20 -12.76
C PHE A 70 3.16 3.23 -11.69
N PHE A 71 4.05 4.19 -11.83
CA PHE A 71 4.90 4.66 -10.75
C PHE A 71 4.14 5.72 -9.95
N HIS A 72 4.51 5.89 -8.67
CA HIS A 72 3.90 6.89 -7.81
C HIS A 72 4.97 7.64 -7.04
N ILE A 73 4.88 8.96 -7.06
CA ILE A 73 5.61 9.82 -6.13
C ILE A 73 4.69 10.06 -4.93
N VAL A 74 5.15 9.70 -3.75
CA VAL A 74 4.35 9.75 -2.52
C VAL A 74 5.19 10.32 -1.37
N PRO A 75 4.58 10.99 -0.37
CA PRO A 75 5.24 11.23 0.89
C PRO A 75 5.67 9.90 1.55
N PRO A 76 6.73 9.89 2.37
CA PRO A 76 7.13 8.70 3.12
C PRO A 76 6.10 8.43 4.21
N ARG A 77 5.00 7.77 3.83
CA ARG A 77 3.94 7.39 4.76
C ARG A 77 4.07 5.92 5.09
N ASP A 78 4.09 5.65 6.37
CA ASP A 78 3.98 4.31 6.91
C ASP A 78 2.52 4.07 7.33
N LYS A 79 1.95 2.95 6.87
CA LYS A 79 0.59 2.54 7.26
C LYS A 79 0.48 2.36 8.78
N ALA A 80 1.54 1.89 9.44
CA ALA A 80 1.59 1.76 10.88
C ALA A 80 1.47 3.11 11.59
N ALA A 81 2.19 4.12 11.11
CA ALA A 81 2.11 5.47 11.66
C ALA A 81 0.70 6.08 11.51
N ALA A 82 0.06 5.87 10.36
CA ALA A 82 -1.30 6.34 10.13
C ALA A 82 -2.32 5.68 11.08
N ILE A 83 -2.23 4.35 11.25
CA ILE A 83 -3.09 3.61 12.19
C ILE A 83 -2.82 4.06 13.64
N SER A 84 -1.56 4.20 14.02
CA SER A 84 -1.17 4.66 15.35
C SER A 84 -1.74 6.04 15.67
N ALA A 85 -1.68 6.97 14.71
CA ALA A 85 -2.27 8.31 14.86
C ALA A 85 -3.79 8.22 15.09
N LEU A 86 -4.51 7.45 14.26
CA LEU A 86 -5.96 7.26 14.42
C LEU A 86 -6.33 6.64 15.76
N LEU A 87 -5.56 5.66 16.24
CA LEU A 87 -5.81 5.01 17.53
C LEU A 87 -5.53 5.93 18.72
N SER A 88 -4.54 6.81 18.60
CA SER A 88 -4.18 7.76 19.67
C SER A 88 -5.24 8.85 19.90
N GLU A 89 -6.08 9.12 18.92
CA GLU A 89 -7.21 10.06 19.03
C GLU A 89 -8.43 9.48 19.77
N GLN A 90 -8.44 8.16 20.03
CA GLN A 90 -9.56 7.48 20.66
C GLN A 90 -9.34 7.30 22.16
N THR A 91 -10.40 7.54 22.97
CA THR A 91 -10.38 7.33 24.41
C THR A 91 -11.66 6.62 24.87
N PRO A 92 -11.59 5.39 25.42
CA PRO A 92 -10.38 4.57 25.54
C PRO A 92 -9.82 4.14 24.18
N ARG A 93 -8.51 3.90 24.10
CA ARG A 93 -7.88 3.41 22.87
C ARG A 93 -8.48 2.05 22.49
N PRO A 94 -9.04 1.88 21.28
CA PRO A 94 -9.59 0.60 20.85
C PRO A 94 -8.47 -0.40 20.54
N GLN A 95 -8.79 -1.68 20.65
CA GLN A 95 -7.93 -2.75 20.18
C GLN A 95 -7.88 -2.76 18.65
N SER A 96 -6.70 -2.83 18.08
CA SER A 96 -6.50 -2.87 16.63
C SER A 96 -6.35 -4.30 16.12
N TRP A 97 -7.14 -4.65 15.12
CA TRP A 97 -6.98 -5.87 14.34
C TRP A 97 -6.61 -5.50 12.93
N VAL A 98 -5.44 -5.94 12.48
CA VAL A 98 -4.88 -5.55 11.19
C VAL A 98 -4.60 -6.78 10.36
N LEU A 99 -5.06 -6.77 9.12
CA LEU A 99 -4.85 -7.84 8.15
C LEU A 99 -4.22 -7.27 6.88
N GLY A 100 -3.28 -8.00 6.30
CA GLY A 100 -2.60 -7.61 5.07
C GLY A 100 -1.91 -8.79 4.42
N ASP A 101 -1.53 -8.66 3.17
CA ASP A 101 -0.94 -9.75 2.37
C ASP A 101 0.36 -9.35 1.66
N GLY A 102 0.70 -8.05 1.67
CA GLY A 102 1.81 -7.48 0.93
C GLY A 102 2.99 -7.02 1.79
N PRO A 103 4.16 -6.82 1.18
CA PRO A 103 5.34 -6.29 1.87
C PRO A 103 5.11 -4.92 2.54
N ASN A 104 4.26 -4.10 1.95
CA ASN A 104 3.90 -2.78 2.45
C ASN A 104 2.96 -2.82 3.66
N ASP A 105 2.49 -4.00 4.06
CA ASP A 105 1.61 -4.19 5.21
C ASP A 105 2.38 -4.64 6.47
N VAL A 106 3.63 -5.09 6.31
CA VAL A 106 4.43 -5.67 7.40
C VAL A 106 4.52 -4.75 8.61
N SER A 107 4.81 -3.46 8.41
CA SER A 107 4.92 -2.50 9.51
C SER A 107 3.63 -2.36 10.31
N MET A 108 2.48 -2.27 9.63
CA MET A 108 1.19 -2.16 10.30
C MET A 108 0.76 -3.46 10.99
N LEU A 109 1.10 -4.62 10.40
CA LEU A 109 0.81 -5.92 10.99
C LEU A 109 1.55 -6.09 12.32
N LEU A 110 2.84 -5.73 12.37
CA LEU A 110 3.68 -5.82 13.56
C LEU A 110 3.33 -4.80 14.65
N ALA A 111 2.76 -3.66 14.26
CA ALA A 111 2.35 -2.61 15.20
C ALA A 111 0.95 -2.82 15.79
N ALA A 112 0.17 -3.75 15.26
CA ALA A 112 -1.20 -4.02 15.70
C ALA A 112 -1.26 -4.80 17.01
N ASP A 113 -2.35 -4.65 17.77
CA ASP A 113 -2.63 -5.50 18.94
C ASP A 113 -2.87 -6.96 18.51
N ARG A 114 -3.49 -7.16 17.34
CA ARG A 114 -3.58 -8.45 16.63
C ARG A 114 -3.33 -8.25 15.15
N GLY A 115 -2.30 -8.87 14.63
CA GLY A 115 -1.96 -8.85 13.20
C GLY A 115 -2.18 -10.22 12.55
N ALA A 116 -2.65 -10.23 11.30
CA ALA A 116 -2.74 -11.42 10.48
C ALA A 116 -2.11 -11.20 9.11
N LEU A 117 -1.11 -12.01 8.78
CA LEU A 117 -0.60 -12.09 7.42
C LEU A 117 -1.46 -13.06 6.61
N ILE A 118 -2.11 -12.53 5.60
CA ILE A 118 -2.92 -13.30 4.66
C ILE A 118 -2.02 -13.91 3.58
N ALA A 119 -2.21 -15.18 3.29
CA ALA A 119 -1.47 -15.85 2.24
C ALA A 119 -1.65 -15.13 0.89
N ASN A 120 -0.55 -14.98 0.16
CA ASN A 120 -0.54 -14.35 -1.16
C ASN A 120 0.24 -15.26 -2.12
N ASP A 121 -0.43 -15.74 -3.16
CA ASP A 121 0.13 -16.69 -4.12
C ASP A 121 1.22 -16.04 -5.02
N HIS A 122 1.30 -14.71 -5.04
CA HIS A 122 2.22 -13.95 -5.88
C HIS A 122 3.44 -13.39 -5.12
N VAL A 123 3.34 -13.28 -3.80
CA VAL A 123 4.38 -12.64 -2.97
C VAL A 123 4.61 -13.41 -1.68
N ASN A 124 5.84 -13.81 -1.43
CA ASN A 124 6.20 -14.43 -0.16
C ASN A 124 6.58 -13.37 0.89
N THR A 125 5.57 -12.74 1.46
CA THR A 125 5.74 -11.69 2.49
C THR A 125 6.28 -12.25 3.81
N GLN A 126 6.06 -13.53 4.10
CA GLN A 126 6.53 -14.17 5.33
C GLN A 126 8.05 -14.02 5.54
N ARG A 127 8.84 -13.99 4.46
CA ARG A 127 10.30 -13.81 4.52
C ARG A 127 10.74 -12.44 5.05
N LEU A 128 9.85 -11.47 5.12
CA LEU A 128 10.10 -10.13 5.59
C LEU A 128 9.76 -9.95 7.08
N LEU A 129 9.18 -10.98 7.70
CA LEU A 129 8.80 -10.93 9.11
C LEU A 129 9.99 -11.27 10.01
N PRO A 130 10.08 -10.66 11.20
CA PRO A 130 11.01 -11.08 12.24
C PRO A 130 10.74 -12.54 12.66
N ALA A 131 11.76 -13.25 13.09
CA ALA A 131 11.61 -14.67 13.48
C ALA A 131 10.70 -14.88 14.70
N ASP A 132 10.57 -13.87 15.54
CA ASP A 132 9.80 -13.86 16.80
C ASP A 132 8.44 -13.16 16.68
N HIS A 133 7.91 -12.99 15.45
CA HIS A 133 6.60 -12.40 15.28
C HIS A 133 5.48 -13.28 15.87
N ASN A 134 4.41 -12.64 16.33
CA ASN A 134 3.21 -13.28 16.88
C ASN A 134 1.99 -13.18 15.95
N LEU A 135 2.20 -12.93 14.66
CA LEU A 135 1.13 -12.76 13.70
C LEU A 135 0.41 -14.08 13.44
N TYR A 136 -0.91 -14.01 13.26
CA TYR A 136 -1.67 -15.10 12.68
C TYR A 136 -1.30 -15.25 11.20
N MET A 137 -1.10 -16.48 10.76
CA MET A 137 -0.78 -16.81 9.36
C MET A 137 -1.97 -17.54 8.74
N SER A 138 -2.67 -16.93 7.77
CA SER A 138 -3.76 -17.63 7.09
C SER A 138 -3.22 -18.73 6.15
N ARG A 139 -4.01 -19.77 5.96
CA ARG A 139 -3.73 -20.83 4.98
C ARG A 139 -4.29 -20.49 3.61
N ALA A 140 -5.46 -19.86 3.60
CA ALA A 140 -6.13 -19.44 2.38
C ALA A 140 -5.67 -18.01 1.97
N SER A 141 -5.66 -17.73 0.68
CA SER A 141 -5.38 -16.41 0.11
C SER A 141 -6.66 -15.57 -0.04
N GLY A 142 -6.49 -14.27 -0.21
CA GLY A 142 -7.57 -13.32 -0.51
C GLY A 142 -8.72 -13.33 0.50
N PRO A 143 -10.00 -13.23 0.04
CA PRO A 143 -11.15 -13.14 0.93
C PRO A 143 -11.34 -14.34 1.87
N ALA A 144 -10.96 -15.54 1.43
CA ALA A 144 -11.03 -16.75 2.27
C ALA A 144 -10.02 -16.67 3.44
N GLY A 145 -8.81 -16.19 3.19
CA GLY A 145 -7.81 -15.96 4.24
C GLY A 145 -8.22 -14.86 5.21
N TRP A 146 -8.87 -13.80 4.73
CA TRP A 146 -9.46 -12.77 5.57
C TRP A 146 -10.51 -13.36 6.52
N HIS A 147 -11.45 -14.15 5.98
CA HIS A 147 -12.46 -14.83 6.77
C HIS A 147 -11.85 -15.75 7.84
N GLU A 148 -10.84 -16.54 7.45
CA GLU A 148 -10.11 -17.42 8.36
C GLU A 148 -9.50 -16.65 9.53
N ALA A 149 -8.78 -15.56 9.25
CA ALA A 149 -8.11 -14.76 10.27
C ALA A 149 -9.08 -14.06 11.23
N ILE A 150 -10.15 -13.44 10.69
CA ILE A 150 -11.16 -12.79 11.51
C ILE A 150 -11.90 -13.81 12.39
N THR A 151 -12.23 -14.98 11.86
CA THR A 151 -12.86 -16.05 12.64
C THR A 151 -11.97 -16.49 13.80
N ALA A 152 -10.65 -16.66 13.55
CA ALA A 152 -9.70 -17.01 14.59
C ALA A 152 -9.60 -15.93 15.67
N PHE A 153 -9.59 -14.65 15.28
CA PHE A 153 -9.54 -13.54 16.24
C PHE A 153 -10.81 -13.45 17.10
N LEU A 154 -11.98 -13.60 16.47
CA LEU A 154 -13.27 -13.61 17.19
C LEU A 154 -13.36 -14.79 18.17
N THR A 155 -12.94 -15.97 17.75
CA THR A 155 -12.94 -17.16 18.63
C THR A 155 -12.00 -16.97 19.81
N ALA A 156 -10.84 -16.35 19.61
CA ALA A 156 -9.90 -16.09 20.69
C ALA A 156 -10.36 -14.98 21.66
N GLU A 157 -11.24 -14.09 21.22
CA GLU A 157 -11.74 -12.98 22.06
C GLU A 157 -13.02 -13.35 22.81
N PHE A 158 -13.93 -14.13 22.19
CA PHE A 158 -15.30 -14.34 22.67
C PHE A 158 -15.65 -15.83 22.87
N GLY A 159 -14.79 -16.75 22.49
CA GLY A 159 -14.96 -18.21 22.66
C GLY A 159 -14.37 -18.70 23.94
#